data_0259e16f7b004b950f2bc376665bb684
#
_entry.id   0259e16f7b004b950f2bc376665bb684
#
_cell.length_a   1.000
_cell.length_b   1.000
_cell.length_c   1.000
_cell.angle_alpha   90.00
_cell.angle_beta   90.00
_cell.angle_gamma   90.00
#
_symmetry.space_group_name_H-M   'P 1'
#
loop_
_entity.id
_entity.type
_entity.pdbx_description
1 polymer ?
#
loop_
_entity_poly.entity_id
_entity_poly.type
_entity_poly.pdbx_seq_one_letter_code
_entity_poly.pdbx_strand_id
1 'polypeptide(L)'
;MISIVVIIGTFFFLVQPLASSIRQGLDLQGGTHVVLEAVDTEQAQVNDDAMQRVVKIMEKRVNELGLTEPLIQRQGERRIIIELPGIKDPDSAIKTIGKTAMLEFKDEDGNTVMTGTDLKNAQDARNQQNQYVVNLEFSDEGAKKFADLTTKNVGRRIAILLDGEVLTTPNVREPITGGRAEITGQESQEEAHRIAMLLRSGALPVKVNIIETRTVGPTL
;
A
#
# COMPACT_ATOMS: atom_id res chain seq x y z
N MET A 1 -53.72 19.64 9.66
CA MET A 1 -52.96 19.53 8.39
C MET A 1 -51.48 19.86 8.58
N ILE A 2 -51.11 20.99 9.19
CA ILE A 2 -49.71 21.39 9.39
C ILE A 2 -48.91 20.37 10.22
N SER A 3 -49.51 19.80 11.27
CA SER A 3 -48.85 18.81 12.13
C SER A 3 -48.46 17.49 11.39
N ILE A 4 -49.25 17.06 10.45
CA ILE A 4 -49.00 15.86 9.65
C ILE A 4 -47.82 16.10 8.68
N VAL A 5 -47.75 17.27 8.07
CA VAL A 5 -46.62 17.65 7.16
C VAL A 5 -45.29 17.73 7.92
N VAL A 6 -45.34 18.25 9.16
CA VAL A 6 -44.15 18.32 10.02
C VAL A 6 -43.67 16.92 10.42
N ILE A 7 -44.59 16.01 10.77
CA ILE A 7 -44.24 14.63 11.13
C ILE A 7 -43.66 13.86 9.93
N ILE A 8 -44.23 14.01 8.75
CA ILE A 8 -43.74 13.37 7.52
C ILE A 8 -42.34 13.97 7.15
N GLY A 9 -42.17 15.29 7.28
CA GLY A 9 -40.90 15.95 7.01
C GLY A 9 -39.78 15.52 7.96
N THR A 10 -40.06 15.43 9.27
CA THR A 10 -39.09 14.94 10.27
C THR A 10 -38.80 13.46 10.09
N PHE A 11 -39.78 12.64 9.75
CA PHE A 11 -39.56 11.21 9.46
C PHE A 11 -38.69 11.03 8.22
N PHE A 12 -38.92 11.77 7.15
CA PHE A 12 -38.13 11.73 5.92
C PHE A 12 -36.64 12.17 6.19
N PHE A 13 -36.47 13.20 7.03
CA PHE A 13 -35.13 13.71 7.40
C PHE A 13 -34.35 12.75 8.31
N LEU A 14 -35.04 11.98 9.17
CA LEU A 14 -34.46 10.97 10.04
C LEU A 14 -34.14 9.65 9.33
N VAL A 15 -34.91 9.30 8.29
CA VAL A 15 -34.71 8.02 7.57
C VAL A 15 -33.63 8.11 6.51
N GLN A 16 -33.37 9.29 5.91
CA GLN A 16 -32.35 9.48 4.90
C GLN A 16 -30.92 9.07 5.38
N PRO A 17 -30.42 9.47 6.56
CA PRO A 17 -29.11 9.06 7.02
C PRO A 17 -29.01 7.56 7.39
N LEU A 18 -30.15 6.92 7.74
CA LEU A 18 -30.17 5.47 7.99
C LEU A 18 -30.07 4.65 6.70
N ALA A 19 -30.70 5.10 5.63
CA ALA A 19 -30.68 4.40 4.35
C ALA A 19 -29.29 4.42 3.70
N SER A 20 -28.51 5.47 3.94
CA SER A 20 -27.13 5.59 3.44
C SER A 20 -26.10 4.79 4.27
N SER A 21 -26.49 4.27 5.45
CA SER A 21 -25.61 3.50 6.34
C SER A 21 -25.72 1.97 6.16
N ILE A 22 -26.58 1.51 5.25
CA ILE A 22 -26.72 0.08 4.96
C ILE A 22 -25.56 -0.34 4.04
N ARG A 23 -24.69 -1.21 4.54
CA ARG A 23 -23.62 -1.83 3.72
C ARG A 23 -24.26 -2.61 2.58
N GLN A 24 -24.06 -2.14 1.37
CA GLN A 24 -24.51 -2.82 0.17
C GLN A 24 -23.42 -3.79 -0.24
N GLY A 25 -23.72 -5.09 -0.24
CA GLY A 25 -22.78 -6.11 -0.69
C GLY A 25 -22.45 -6.00 -2.19
N LEU A 26 -21.45 -6.78 -2.62
CA LEU A 26 -20.99 -6.86 -4.02
C LEU A 26 -22.14 -7.11 -5.02
N ASP A 27 -23.19 -7.79 -4.61
CA ASP A 27 -24.35 -8.12 -5.46
C ASP A 27 -25.12 -6.88 -5.93
N LEU A 28 -25.13 -5.80 -5.15
CA LEU A 28 -25.87 -4.57 -5.45
C LEU A 28 -25.01 -3.51 -6.13
N GLN A 29 -23.77 -3.36 -5.72
CA GLN A 29 -22.86 -2.34 -6.28
C GLN A 29 -21.97 -2.87 -7.40
N GLY A 30 -21.89 -4.19 -7.55
CA GLY A 30 -20.84 -4.84 -8.32
C GLY A 30 -19.49 -4.71 -7.61
N GLY A 31 -18.49 -5.40 -8.09
CA GLY A 31 -17.15 -5.33 -7.52
C GLY A 31 -16.37 -6.61 -7.76
N THR A 32 -15.26 -6.74 -7.05
CA THR A 32 -14.37 -7.89 -7.21
C THR A 32 -14.13 -8.57 -5.87
N HIS A 33 -14.32 -9.88 -5.87
CA HIS A 33 -13.97 -10.80 -4.79
C HIS A 33 -12.65 -11.46 -5.12
N VAL A 34 -11.69 -11.38 -4.21
CA VAL A 34 -10.34 -11.92 -4.38
C VAL A 34 -10.00 -12.79 -3.20
N VAL A 35 -9.45 -13.97 -3.47
CA VAL A 35 -8.89 -14.84 -2.45
C VAL A 35 -7.37 -14.90 -2.62
N LEU A 36 -6.67 -14.54 -1.56
CA LEU A 36 -5.23 -14.61 -1.48
C LEU A 36 -4.83 -15.73 -0.53
N GLU A 37 -3.73 -16.40 -0.85
CA GLU A 37 -3.13 -17.43 0.01
C GLU A 37 -1.71 -17.04 0.39
N ALA A 38 -1.44 -16.99 1.69
CA ALA A 38 -0.11 -16.78 2.24
C ALA A 38 0.71 -18.06 2.10
N VAL A 39 1.95 -17.92 1.64
CA VAL A 39 2.86 -19.04 1.43
C VAL A 39 4.14 -18.86 2.23
N ASP A 40 4.66 -19.97 2.75
CA ASP A 40 5.96 -19.99 3.40
C ASP A 40 7.06 -19.68 2.39
N THR A 41 8.06 -18.96 2.83
CA THR A 41 9.29 -18.71 2.08
C THR A 41 10.49 -19.17 2.92
N GLU A 42 11.67 -19.24 2.33
CA GLU A 42 12.90 -19.55 3.08
C GLU A 42 13.16 -18.55 4.22
N GLN A 43 12.65 -17.34 4.10
CA GLN A 43 12.89 -16.23 5.03
C GLN A 43 11.76 -15.98 6.03
N ALA A 44 10.55 -16.49 5.75
CA ALA A 44 9.37 -16.22 6.56
C ALA A 44 8.36 -17.36 6.52
N GLN A 45 7.85 -17.71 7.69
CA GLN A 45 6.80 -18.72 7.86
C GLN A 45 5.45 -18.06 8.14
N VAL A 46 4.39 -18.67 7.58
CA VAL A 46 3.02 -18.25 7.83
C VAL A 46 2.62 -18.69 9.24
N ASN A 47 2.28 -17.72 10.08
CA ASN A 47 1.76 -17.91 11.41
C ASN A 47 0.69 -16.86 11.71
N ASP A 48 0.02 -16.96 12.87
CA ASP A 48 -1.08 -16.06 13.23
C ASP A 48 -0.66 -14.59 13.27
N ASP A 49 0.51 -14.29 13.82
CA ASP A 49 1.04 -12.91 13.89
C ASP A 49 1.35 -12.35 12.49
N ALA A 50 1.98 -13.14 11.63
CA ALA A 50 2.22 -12.78 10.25
C ALA A 50 0.90 -12.50 9.52
N MET A 51 -0.11 -13.37 9.68
CA MET A 51 -1.42 -13.20 9.05
C MET A 51 -2.16 -11.94 9.53
N GLN A 52 -2.10 -11.63 10.83
CA GLN A 52 -2.68 -10.38 11.35
C GLN A 52 -2.00 -9.15 10.76
N ARG A 53 -0.67 -9.17 10.62
CA ARG A 53 0.07 -8.07 9.97
C ARG A 53 -0.27 -7.96 8.49
N VAL A 54 -0.40 -9.08 7.77
CA VAL A 54 -0.82 -9.06 6.36
C VAL A 54 -2.18 -8.38 6.22
N VAL A 55 -3.18 -8.76 7.02
CA VAL A 55 -4.52 -8.13 7.00
C VAL A 55 -4.41 -6.62 7.22
N LYS A 56 -3.70 -6.17 8.27
CA LYS A 56 -3.52 -4.74 8.56
C LYS A 56 -2.85 -3.96 7.42
N ILE A 57 -1.86 -4.56 6.76
CA ILE A 57 -1.18 -3.93 5.63
C ILE A 57 -2.12 -3.85 4.44
N MET A 58 -2.90 -4.91 4.16
CA MET A 58 -3.88 -4.92 3.09
C MET A 58 -5.00 -3.90 3.32
N GLU A 59 -5.50 -3.78 4.55
CA GLU A 59 -6.46 -2.73 4.93
C GLU A 59 -5.92 -1.32 4.63
N LYS A 60 -4.66 -1.04 4.98
CA LYS A 60 -4.02 0.24 4.65
C LYS A 60 -3.97 0.47 3.15
N ARG A 61 -3.54 -0.54 2.37
CA ARG A 61 -3.43 -0.43 0.92
C ARG A 61 -4.77 -0.18 0.25
N VAL A 62 -5.79 -0.91 0.67
CA VAL A 62 -7.14 -0.78 0.12
C VAL A 62 -7.76 0.58 0.48
N ASN A 63 -7.55 1.05 1.71
CA ASN A 63 -8.01 2.38 2.13
C ASN A 63 -7.33 3.49 1.32
N GLU A 64 -6.05 3.37 0.99
CA GLU A 64 -5.33 4.34 0.17
C GLU A 64 -5.74 4.32 -1.31
N LEU A 65 -6.33 3.23 -1.80
CA LEU A 65 -6.96 3.18 -3.11
C LEU A 65 -8.29 3.96 -3.18
N GLY A 66 -8.76 4.50 -2.05
CA GLY A 66 -9.97 5.31 -1.97
C GLY A 66 -11.26 4.50 -2.15
N LEU A 67 -11.22 3.20 -1.93
CA LEU A 67 -12.39 2.34 -2.02
C LEU A 67 -13.30 2.52 -0.82
N THR A 68 -14.60 2.59 -1.09
CA THR A 68 -15.62 2.71 -0.06
C THR A 68 -15.97 1.32 0.47
N GLU A 69 -15.83 1.15 1.78
CA GLU A 69 -16.27 -0.06 2.51
C GLU A 69 -15.72 -1.40 1.99
N PRO A 70 -14.39 -1.55 1.81
CA PRO A 70 -13.82 -2.83 1.46
C PRO A 70 -14.02 -3.82 2.61
N LEU A 71 -14.23 -5.09 2.28
CA LEU A 71 -14.24 -6.17 3.26
C LEU A 71 -12.93 -6.95 3.16
N ILE A 72 -12.20 -7.05 4.24
CA ILE A 72 -10.99 -7.87 4.32
C ILE A 72 -11.14 -8.82 5.49
N GLN A 73 -11.13 -10.12 5.20
CA GLN A 73 -11.35 -11.15 6.20
C GLN A 73 -10.33 -12.28 6.05
N ARG A 74 -9.85 -12.77 7.18
CA ARG A 74 -9.08 -14.01 7.21
C ARG A 74 -10.01 -15.21 7.07
N GLN A 75 -9.65 -16.17 6.21
CA GLN A 75 -10.33 -17.43 6.04
C GLN A 75 -9.37 -18.60 6.37
N GLY A 76 -9.61 -19.29 7.48
CA GLY A 76 -8.73 -20.35 7.93
C GLY A 76 -7.35 -19.84 8.34
N GLU A 77 -6.32 -20.67 8.15
CA GLU A 77 -4.97 -20.37 8.63
C GLU A 77 -4.16 -19.49 7.66
N ARG A 78 -4.38 -19.62 6.34
CA ARG A 78 -3.50 -19.06 5.31
C ARG A 78 -4.19 -18.18 4.28
N ARG A 79 -5.54 -18.10 4.29
CA ARG A 79 -6.29 -17.38 3.25
C ARG A 79 -6.82 -16.05 3.76
N ILE A 80 -6.92 -15.11 2.84
CA ILE A 80 -7.51 -13.79 3.06
C ILE A 80 -8.47 -13.54 1.91
N ILE A 81 -9.71 -13.20 2.26
CA ILE A 81 -10.73 -12.76 1.33
C ILE A 81 -10.72 -11.23 1.32
N ILE A 82 -10.72 -10.65 0.13
CA ILE A 82 -10.82 -9.21 -0.09
C ILE A 82 -12.00 -8.96 -1.03
N GLU A 83 -12.95 -8.14 -0.60
CA GLU A 83 -14.03 -7.64 -1.44
C GLU A 83 -13.82 -6.16 -1.72
N LEU A 84 -13.83 -5.81 -3.00
CA LEU A 84 -13.55 -4.48 -3.51
C LEU A 84 -14.79 -3.97 -4.27
N PRO A 85 -15.77 -3.36 -3.58
CA PRO A 85 -16.98 -2.85 -4.23
C PRO A 85 -16.64 -1.64 -5.10
N GLY A 86 -17.32 -1.54 -6.25
CA GLY A 86 -17.26 -0.37 -7.14
C GLY A 86 -15.90 -0.05 -7.76
N ILE A 87 -14.94 -0.98 -7.73
CA ILE A 87 -13.62 -0.74 -8.27
C ILE A 87 -13.63 -0.67 -9.81
N LYS A 88 -12.97 0.35 -10.38
CA LYS A 88 -12.90 0.56 -11.83
C LYS A 88 -11.85 -0.30 -12.52
N ASP A 89 -10.72 -0.52 -11.85
CA ASP A 89 -9.60 -1.34 -12.35
C ASP A 89 -9.20 -2.39 -11.30
N PRO A 90 -9.92 -3.52 -11.26
CA PRO A 90 -9.67 -4.57 -10.29
C PRO A 90 -8.28 -5.21 -10.46
N ASP A 91 -7.82 -5.40 -11.68
CA ASP A 91 -6.56 -6.11 -11.95
C ASP A 91 -5.35 -5.33 -11.42
N SER A 92 -5.31 -4.02 -11.63
CA SER A 92 -4.25 -3.16 -11.13
C SER A 92 -4.27 -3.09 -9.59
N ALA A 93 -5.47 -2.98 -8.99
CA ALA A 93 -5.62 -2.95 -7.54
C ALA A 93 -5.16 -4.25 -6.89
N ILE A 94 -5.60 -5.40 -7.41
CA ILE A 94 -5.25 -6.73 -6.89
C ILE A 94 -3.73 -6.94 -6.96
N LYS A 95 -3.11 -6.62 -8.11
CA LYS A 95 -1.65 -6.69 -8.27
C LYS A 95 -0.92 -5.81 -7.26
N THR A 96 -1.44 -4.62 -7.00
CA THR A 96 -0.84 -3.66 -6.05
C THR A 96 -1.00 -4.13 -4.61
N ILE A 97 -2.20 -4.58 -4.22
CA ILE A 97 -2.49 -5.09 -2.87
C ILE A 97 -1.61 -6.30 -2.54
N GLY A 98 -1.42 -7.22 -3.50
CA GLY A 98 -0.67 -8.46 -3.32
C GLY A 98 0.86 -8.32 -3.41
N LYS A 99 1.42 -7.16 -3.77
CA LYS A 99 2.87 -6.96 -3.81
C LYS A 99 3.49 -7.07 -2.41
N THR A 100 4.66 -7.72 -2.31
CA THR A 100 5.37 -7.80 -1.03
C THR A 100 5.80 -6.43 -0.55
N ALA A 101 6.24 -5.57 -1.46
CA ALA A 101 6.72 -4.20 -1.23
C ALA A 101 7.94 -4.15 -0.29
N MET A 102 8.86 -5.07 -0.48
CA MET A 102 10.11 -5.13 0.25
C MET A 102 11.08 -4.11 -0.35
N LEU A 103 11.30 -3.00 0.37
CA LEU A 103 12.30 -2.00 0.01
C LEU A 103 13.65 -2.39 0.60
N GLU A 104 14.69 -2.34 -0.22
CA GLU A 104 16.07 -2.61 0.16
C GLU A 104 16.99 -1.51 -0.37
N PHE A 105 17.95 -1.10 0.47
CA PHE A 105 19.08 -0.27 0.08
C PHE A 105 20.32 -1.13 0.11
N LYS A 106 20.97 -1.29 -1.05
CA LYS A 106 22.19 -2.10 -1.19
C LYS A 106 23.37 -1.22 -1.51
N ASP A 107 24.48 -1.54 -0.86
CA ASP A 107 25.81 -0.97 -1.20
C ASP A 107 26.35 -1.55 -2.52
N GLU A 108 27.52 -1.10 -2.97
CA GLU A 108 28.16 -1.61 -4.18
C GLU A 108 28.55 -3.10 -4.09
N ASP A 109 28.74 -3.62 -2.89
CA ASP A 109 29.05 -5.02 -2.65
C ASP A 109 27.81 -5.92 -2.67
N GLY A 110 26.61 -5.32 -2.83
CA GLY A 110 25.32 -5.99 -2.89
C GLY A 110 24.72 -6.32 -1.52
N ASN A 111 25.31 -5.84 -0.42
CA ASN A 111 24.76 -6.06 0.92
C ASN A 111 23.56 -5.16 1.17
N THR A 112 22.48 -5.72 1.69
CA THR A 112 21.33 -4.94 2.17
C THR A 112 21.68 -4.27 3.49
N VAL A 113 21.77 -2.94 3.48
CA VAL A 113 22.16 -2.14 4.66
C VAL A 113 20.94 -1.55 5.36
N MET A 114 19.90 -1.21 4.59
CA MET A 114 18.64 -0.65 5.10
C MET A 114 17.46 -1.28 4.39
N THR A 115 16.29 -1.23 5.04
CA THR A 115 15.03 -1.76 4.51
C THR A 115 13.89 -0.78 4.71
N GLY A 116 12.71 -1.11 4.19
CA GLY A 116 11.49 -0.31 4.38
C GLY A 116 11.06 -0.13 5.85
N THR A 117 11.58 -0.94 6.79
CA THR A 117 11.32 -0.77 8.23
C THR A 117 11.99 0.47 8.83
N ASP A 118 13.00 1.00 8.15
CA ASP A 118 13.70 2.24 8.54
C ASP A 118 12.96 3.51 8.10
N LEU A 119 11.86 3.36 7.31
CA LEU A 119 11.03 4.48 6.87
C LEU A 119 9.99 4.86 7.92
N LYS A 120 9.73 6.16 8.04
CA LYS A 120 8.61 6.75 8.75
C LYS A 120 7.45 7.06 7.80
N ASN A 121 7.77 7.57 6.60
CA ASN A 121 6.79 7.97 5.60
C ASN A 121 7.35 7.91 4.17
N ALA A 122 6.45 7.86 3.19
CA ALA A 122 6.76 8.00 1.78
C ALA A 122 5.64 8.75 1.06
N GLN A 123 5.98 9.70 0.18
CA GLN A 123 5.01 10.54 -0.54
C GLN A 123 5.44 10.74 -1.99
N ASP A 124 4.48 10.61 -2.90
CA ASP A 124 4.68 11.03 -4.29
C ASP A 124 4.72 12.56 -4.39
N ALA A 125 5.58 13.07 -5.25
CA ALA A 125 5.77 14.49 -5.46
C ALA A 125 6.30 14.79 -6.87
N ARG A 126 6.42 16.08 -7.17
CA ARG A 126 7.24 16.57 -8.28
C ARG A 126 8.42 17.35 -7.72
N ASN A 127 9.60 17.07 -8.25
CA ASN A 127 10.81 17.80 -7.89
C ASN A 127 10.90 19.15 -8.65
N GLN A 128 11.95 19.91 -8.40
CA GLN A 128 12.19 21.21 -9.06
C GLN A 128 12.39 21.10 -10.57
N GLN A 129 12.77 19.92 -11.06
CA GLN A 129 12.91 19.61 -12.49
C GLN A 129 11.59 19.09 -13.11
N ASN A 130 10.46 19.18 -12.39
CA ASN A 130 9.14 18.71 -12.78
C ASN A 130 9.05 17.20 -13.06
N GLN A 131 9.97 16.41 -12.49
CA GLN A 131 9.97 14.95 -12.58
C GLN A 131 9.12 14.35 -11.47
N TYR A 132 8.48 13.22 -11.74
CA TYR A 132 7.78 12.44 -10.71
C TYR A 132 8.79 11.72 -9.83
N VAL A 133 8.61 11.83 -8.52
CA VAL A 133 9.54 11.31 -7.53
C VAL A 133 8.79 10.75 -6.33
N VAL A 134 9.46 9.90 -5.56
CA VAL A 134 8.98 9.46 -4.25
C VAL A 134 9.91 10.00 -3.17
N ASN A 135 9.38 10.91 -2.35
CA ASN A 135 10.05 11.45 -1.19
C ASN A 135 9.98 10.45 -0.04
N LEU A 136 11.12 10.07 0.50
CA LEU A 136 11.25 9.21 1.67
C LEU A 136 11.58 10.05 2.89
N GLU A 137 10.89 9.78 3.99
CA GLU A 137 11.20 10.27 5.32
C GLU A 137 11.57 9.07 6.19
N PHE A 138 12.78 9.06 6.73
CA PHE A 138 13.26 7.99 7.59
C PHE A 138 12.82 8.21 9.04
N SER A 139 12.72 7.12 9.79
CA SER A 139 12.62 7.18 11.25
C SER A 139 13.91 7.76 11.85
N ASP A 140 13.90 8.13 13.14
CA ASP A 140 15.10 8.67 13.78
C ASP A 140 16.29 7.70 13.73
N GLU A 141 16.02 6.39 13.86
CA GLU A 141 17.04 5.34 13.71
C GLU A 141 17.43 5.15 12.25
N GLY A 142 16.45 5.16 11.35
CA GLY A 142 16.68 5.06 9.90
C GLY A 142 17.51 6.23 9.38
N ALA A 143 17.27 7.45 9.86
CA ALA A 143 18.03 8.65 9.51
C ALA A 143 19.52 8.51 9.88
N LYS A 144 19.82 7.95 11.06
CA LYS A 144 21.22 7.66 11.47
C LYS A 144 21.86 6.61 10.57
N LYS A 145 21.15 5.49 10.30
CA LYS A 145 21.65 4.45 9.39
C LYS A 145 21.89 5.00 7.98
N PHE A 146 20.97 5.86 7.48
CA PHE A 146 21.10 6.45 6.16
C PHE A 146 22.28 7.43 6.07
N ALA A 147 22.49 8.23 7.13
CA ALA A 147 23.65 9.10 7.24
C ALA A 147 24.97 8.29 7.23
N ASP A 148 25.04 7.20 8.00
CA ASP A 148 26.19 6.30 8.01
C ASP A 148 26.42 5.63 6.66
N LEU A 149 25.36 5.12 6.04
CA LEU A 149 25.39 4.49 4.72
C LEU A 149 25.93 5.47 3.67
N THR A 150 25.37 6.69 3.62
CA THR A 150 25.80 7.70 2.64
C THR A 150 27.21 8.21 2.92
N THR A 151 27.62 8.33 4.18
CA THR A 151 29.00 8.73 4.56
C THR A 151 30.02 7.71 4.08
N LYS A 152 29.75 6.41 4.26
CA LYS A 152 30.67 5.33 3.85
C LYS A 152 30.73 5.13 2.32
N ASN A 153 29.70 5.59 1.61
CA ASN A 153 29.54 5.39 0.17
C ASN A 153 29.69 6.68 -0.64
N VAL A 154 30.34 7.72 -0.13
CA VAL A 154 30.64 8.94 -0.92
C VAL A 154 31.46 8.57 -2.16
N GLY A 155 31.01 9.00 -3.34
CA GLY A 155 31.61 8.65 -4.63
C GLY A 155 31.19 7.29 -5.19
N ARG A 156 30.43 6.50 -4.44
CA ARG A 156 29.91 5.18 -4.82
C ARG A 156 28.41 5.24 -5.09
N ARG A 157 27.87 4.13 -5.60
CA ARG A 157 26.42 4.00 -5.88
C ARG A 157 25.74 3.23 -4.76
N ILE A 158 24.49 3.62 -4.48
CA ILE A 158 23.57 2.87 -3.63
C ILE A 158 22.39 2.42 -4.50
N ALA A 159 22.16 1.12 -4.60
CA ALA A 159 21.01 0.60 -5.31
C ALA A 159 19.80 0.58 -4.38
N ILE A 160 18.66 1.10 -4.86
CA ILE A 160 17.37 1.08 -4.18
C ILE A 160 16.48 0.11 -4.95
N LEU A 161 16.05 -0.96 -4.28
CA LEU A 161 15.26 -2.02 -4.87
C LEU A 161 13.89 -2.13 -4.19
N LEU A 162 12.89 -2.51 -4.96
CA LEU A 162 11.55 -2.87 -4.48
C LEU A 162 11.20 -4.26 -5.01
N ASP A 163 10.96 -5.21 -4.13
CA ASP A 163 10.71 -6.62 -4.47
C ASP A 163 11.80 -7.23 -5.38
N GLY A 164 13.06 -6.81 -5.19
CA GLY A 164 14.21 -7.26 -5.98
C GLY A 164 14.40 -6.53 -7.31
N GLU A 165 13.44 -5.69 -7.74
CA GLU A 165 13.57 -4.83 -8.93
C GLU A 165 14.27 -3.53 -8.57
N VAL A 166 15.26 -3.12 -9.36
CA VAL A 166 15.99 -1.87 -9.15
C VAL A 166 15.11 -0.69 -9.54
N LEU A 167 14.76 0.15 -8.56
CA LEU A 167 14.05 1.40 -8.82
C LEU A 167 14.99 2.50 -9.30
N THR A 168 16.14 2.64 -8.64
CA THR A 168 17.15 3.64 -8.97
C THR A 168 18.50 3.26 -8.38
N THR A 169 19.59 3.82 -8.95
CA THR A 169 20.95 3.57 -8.47
C THR A 169 21.73 4.90 -8.44
N PRO A 170 21.39 5.81 -7.51
CA PRO A 170 22.04 7.10 -7.42
C PRO A 170 23.52 6.99 -6.98
N ASN A 171 24.32 7.95 -7.46
CA ASN A 171 25.66 8.17 -6.94
C ASN A 171 25.60 9.09 -5.71
N VAL A 172 26.21 8.70 -4.62
CA VAL A 172 26.28 9.51 -3.39
C VAL A 172 27.35 10.59 -3.57
N ARG A 173 26.93 11.86 -3.64
CA ARG A 173 27.83 13.01 -3.81
C ARG A 173 28.39 13.50 -2.47
N GLU A 174 27.56 13.47 -1.44
CA GLU A 174 27.86 13.93 -0.08
C GLU A 174 27.04 13.15 0.95
N PRO A 175 27.43 13.12 2.22
CA PRO A 175 26.64 12.51 3.27
C PRO A 175 25.28 13.18 3.42
N ILE A 176 24.22 12.37 3.54
CA ILE A 176 22.84 12.86 3.70
C ILE A 176 22.43 12.64 5.14
N THR A 177 22.43 13.72 5.94
CA THR A 177 22.15 13.67 7.38
C THR A 177 20.73 14.15 7.74
N GLY A 178 19.97 14.66 6.75
CA GLY A 178 18.66 15.27 6.97
C GLY A 178 17.50 14.28 7.15
N GLY A 179 17.76 12.98 7.15
CA GLY A 179 16.71 11.95 7.33
C GLY A 179 15.68 11.89 6.19
N ARG A 180 16.02 12.41 5.01
CA ARG A 180 15.18 12.41 3.82
C ARG A 180 15.95 11.98 2.59
N ALA A 181 15.28 11.30 1.67
CA ALA A 181 15.82 10.93 0.37
C ALA A 181 14.73 11.03 -0.69
N GLU A 182 15.14 11.04 -1.95
CA GLU A 182 14.26 11.07 -3.10
C GLU A 182 14.57 9.89 -4.02
N ILE A 183 13.54 9.12 -4.38
CA ILE A 183 13.62 8.12 -5.43
C ILE A 183 13.17 8.79 -6.73
N THR A 184 14.03 8.84 -7.72
CA THR A 184 13.79 9.40 -9.05
C THR A 184 13.62 8.29 -10.09
N GLY A 185 13.13 8.64 -11.28
CA GLY A 185 13.05 7.72 -12.41
C GLY A 185 11.66 7.14 -12.65
N GLN A 186 10.62 7.64 -11.96
CA GLN A 186 9.23 7.25 -12.21
C GLN A 186 8.73 7.90 -13.51
N GLU A 187 8.09 7.10 -14.37
CA GLU A 187 7.59 7.55 -15.67
C GLU A 187 6.29 8.35 -15.55
N SER A 188 5.49 8.10 -14.51
CA SER A 188 4.19 8.74 -14.30
C SER A 188 3.90 9.06 -12.84
N GLN A 189 2.89 9.92 -12.62
CA GLN A 189 2.39 10.22 -11.28
C GLN A 189 1.76 8.99 -10.63
N GLU A 190 1.07 8.18 -11.41
CA GLU A 190 0.41 6.95 -10.96
C GLU A 190 1.44 5.93 -10.44
N GLU A 191 2.58 5.85 -11.12
CA GLU A 191 3.68 4.97 -10.68
C GLU A 191 4.31 5.47 -9.38
N ALA A 192 4.65 6.76 -9.30
CA ALA A 192 5.18 7.38 -8.08
C ALA A 192 4.20 7.21 -6.91
N HIS A 193 2.90 7.45 -7.13
CA HIS A 193 1.85 7.28 -6.14
C HIS A 193 1.76 5.82 -5.66
N ARG A 194 1.76 4.86 -6.58
CA ARG A 194 1.73 3.43 -6.26
C ARG A 194 2.93 3.01 -5.41
N ILE A 195 4.14 3.43 -5.77
CA ILE A 195 5.35 3.14 -5.00
C ILE A 195 5.25 3.79 -3.60
N ALA A 196 4.90 5.07 -3.52
CA ALA A 196 4.74 5.76 -2.24
C ALA A 196 3.71 5.07 -1.32
N MET A 197 2.57 4.66 -1.86
CA MET A 197 1.52 3.93 -1.15
C MET A 197 2.04 2.58 -0.63
N LEU A 198 2.74 1.80 -1.46
CA LEU A 198 3.32 0.52 -1.06
C LEU A 198 4.33 0.69 0.07
N LEU A 199 5.22 1.67 -0.03
CA LEU A 199 6.23 1.95 0.99
C LEU A 199 5.60 2.43 2.31
N ARG A 200 4.59 3.31 2.23
CA ARG A 200 3.86 3.83 3.40
C ARG A 200 3.02 2.76 4.10
N SER A 201 2.43 1.84 3.35
CA SER A 201 1.68 0.72 3.92
C SER A 201 2.58 -0.34 4.57
N GLY A 202 3.81 -0.45 4.10
CA GLY A 202 4.81 -1.38 4.57
C GLY A 202 4.86 -2.71 3.79
N ALA A 203 5.95 -3.46 4.01
CA ALA A 203 6.17 -4.75 3.40
C ALA A 203 5.31 -5.85 4.04
N LEU A 204 4.78 -6.75 3.21
CA LEU A 204 4.11 -7.95 3.71
C LEU A 204 5.15 -8.88 4.39
N PRO A 205 4.85 -9.41 5.58
CA PRO A 205 5.76 -10.29 6.30
C PRO A 205 5.94 -11.66 5.64
N VAL A 206 5.00 -12.07 4.80
CA VAL A 206 5.01 -13.31 4.03
C VAL A 206 4.53 -13.04 2.61
N LYS A 207 4.95 -13.85 1.66
CA LYS A 207 4.45 -13.77 0.29
C LYS A 207 2.99 -14.23 0.22
N VAL A 208 2.20 -13.57 -0.62
CA VAL A 208 0.82 -13.96 -0.91
C VAL A 208 0.64 -14.21 -2.40
N ASN A 209 -0.14 -15.24 -2.72
CA ASN A 209 -0.51 -15.56 -4.09
C ASN A 209 -2.02 -15.36 -4.27
N ILE A 210 -2.42 -14.86 -5.43
CA ILE A 210 -3.83 -14.77 -5.82
C ILE A 210 -4.24 -16.17 -6.24
N ILE A 211 -5.22 -16.76 -5.57
CA ILE A 211 -5.74 -18.10 -5.90
C ILE A 211 -7.11 -18.06 -6.56
N GLU A 212 -7.87 -17.01 -6.32
CA GLU A 212 -9.18 -16.81 -6.96
C GLU A 212 -9.45 -15.32 -7.16
N THR A 213 -10.05 -14.98 -8.31
CA THR A 213 -10.59 -13.67 -8.60
C THR A 213 -11.94 -13.82 -9.27
N ARG A 214 -12.98 -13.20 -8.74
CA ARG A 214 -14.32 -13.17 -9.31
C ARG A 214 -14.82 -11.74 -9.36
N THR A 215 -15.13 -11.24 -10.54
CA THR A 215 -15.77 -9.93 -10.72
C THR A 215 -17.26 -10.12 -10.95
N VAL A 216 -18.07 -9.38 -10.21
CA VAL A 216 -19.53 -9.38 -10.29
C VAL A 216 -19.97 -7.99 -10.75
N GLY A 217 -20.77 -7.93 -11.81
CA GLY A 217 -21.44 -6.70 -12.22
C GLY A 217 -22.59 -6.38 -11.27
N PRO A 218 -22.98 -5.09 -11.16
CA PRO A 218 -24.15 -4.73 -10.35
C PRO A 218 -25.42 -5.42 -10.91
N THR A 219 -26.18 -6.05 -10.04
CA THR A 219 -27.52 -6.57 -10.40
C THR A 219 -28.48 -5.39 -10.39
N LEU A 220 -29.11 -5.15 -11.55
CA LEU A 220 -30.17 -4.17 -11.76
C LEU A 220 -31.43 -4.53 -10.99
#